data_b0976437b2870e53d701b8357b8cafce
#
_entry.id   b0976437b2870e53d701b8357b8cafce
#
_cell.length_a   1.000
_cell.length_b   1.000
_cell.length_c   1.000
_cell.angle_alpha   90.00
_cell.angle_beta   90.00
_cell.angle_gamma   90.00
#
_symmetry.space_group_name_H-M   'P 1'
#
loop_
_entity.id
_entity.type
_entity.pdbx_description
1 polymer ?
#
loop_
_entity_poly.entity_id
_entity_poly.type
_entity_poly.pdbx_seq_one_letter_code
_entity_poly.pdbx_strand_id
1 'polypeptide(L)'
;MKYLHTMVRVTDVDASLKFYCDALGLEVLSRKDFPQGKFTLIFLAAPGDSTAQVELTHNWEPEPYPGGRNFGHLAYAVDDIYAVCERLQKHGVTINRPPRDGRMAFVRSPDNISIELLQKDGALPPREPWLSMANTGSW
;
A
#
# COMPACT_ATOMS: atom_id res chain seq x y z
N MET A 1 19.34 -14.68 -11.40
CA MET A 1 17.97 -14.56 -10.88
C MET A 1 17.73 -13.10 -10.48
N LYS A 2 16.54 -12.56 -10.75
CA LYS A 2 16.16 -11.19 -10.38
C LYS A 2 14.71 -11.21 -9.89
N TYR A 3 14.43 -10.55 -8.74
CA TYR A 3 13.06 -10.31 -8.31
C TYR A 3 12.39 -9.31 -9.26
N LEU A 4 11.15 -9.56 -9.67
CA LEU A 4 10.40 -8.70 -10.58
C LEU A 4 9.26 -7.97 -9.88
N HIS A 5 8.31 -8.72 -9.31
CA HIS A 5 7.13 -8.15 -8.68
C HIS A 5 6.47 -9.11 -7.70
N THR A 6 5.61 -8.54 -6.84
CA THR A 6 4.58 -9.27 -6.08
C THR A 6 3.23 -8.95 -6.69
N MET A 7 2.41 -9.97 -6.93
CA MET A 7 1.04 -9.78 -7.41
C MET A 7 0.05 -9.82 -6.24
N VAL A 8 -0.88 -8.88 -6.25
CA VAL A 8 -2.06 -8.88 -5.37
C VAL A 8 -3.32 -8.70 -6.20
N ARG A 9 -4.42 -9.35 -5.79
CA ARG A 9 -5.72 -9.18 -6.44
C ARG A 9 -6.46 -7.99 -5.85
N VAL A 10 -7.18 -7.27 -6.72
CA VAL A 10 -7.99 -6.12 -6.33
C VAL A 10 -9.41 -6.28 -6.88
N THR A 11 -10.41 -5.90 -6.10
CA THR A 11 -11.82 -5.99 -6.48
C THR A 11 -12.31 -4.76 -7.24
N ASP A 12 -11.69 -3.59 -7.00
CA ASP A 12 -12.07 -2.31 -7.59
C ASP A 12 -10.81 -1.56 -8.01
N VAL A 13 -10.65 -1.34 -9.32
CA VAL A 13 -9.48 -0.67 -9.88
C VAL A 13 -9.40 0.78 -9.43
N ASP A 14 -10.52 1.53 -9.48
CA ASP A 14 -10.52 2.95 -9.13
C ASP A 14 -10.20 3.18 -7.65
N ALA A 15 -10.81 2.40 -6.76
CA ALA A 15 -10.50 2.45 -5.34
C ALA A 15 -9.04 2.07 -5.06
N SER A 16 -8.51 1.08 -5.76
CA SER A 16 -7.12 0.65 -5.62
C SER A 16 -6.13 1.72 -6.09
N LEU A 17 -6.39 2.37 -7.23
CA LEU A 17 -5.52 3.45 -7.73
C LEU A 17 -5.58 4.70 -6.84
N LYS A 18 -6.74 5.03 -6.28
CA LYS A 18 -6.86 6.10 -5.26
C LYS A 18 -6.00 5.80 -4.03
N PHE A 19 -6.00 4.56 -3.58
CA PHE A 19 -5.18 4.14 -2.44
C PHE A 19 -3.69 4.09 -2.78
N TYR A 20 -3.30 3.28 -3.77
CA TYR A 20 -1.88 3.04 -4.07
C TYR A 20 -1.19 4.25 -4.70
N CYS A 21 -1.88 5.00 -5.56
CA CYS A 21 -1.28 6.13 -6.26
C CYS A 21 -1.57 7.47 -5.57
N ASP A 22 -2.84 7.85 -5.38
CA ASP A 22 -3.17 9.19 -4.86
C ASP A 22 -2.78 9.31 -3.38
N ALA A 23 -3.10 8.32 -2.55
CA ALA A 23 -2.84 8.35 -1.13
C ALA A 23 -1.42 7.89 -0.77
N LEU A 24 -0.98 6.72 -1.25
CA LEU A 24 0.33 6.15 -0.91
C LEU A 24 1.46 6.78 -1.74
N GLY A 25 1.21 7.16 -2.99
CA GLY A 25 2.16 7.87 -3.84
C GLY A 25 2.94 6.98 -4.81
N LEU A 26 2.46 5.76 -5.10
CA LEU A 26 3.03 4.94 -6.16
C LEU A 26 2.65 5.47 -7.54
N GLU A 27 3.43 5.11 -8.54
CA GLU A 27 3.24 5.48 -9.93
C GLU A 27 2.82 4.26 -10.75
N VAL A 28 1.88 4.47 -11.70
CA VAL A 28 1.51 3.44 -12.67
C VAL A 28 2.61 3.35 -13.72
N LEU A 29 3.24 2.19 -13.84
CA LEU A 29 4.22 1.90 -14.89
C LEU A 29 3.56 1.40 -16.16
N SER A 30 2.52 0.56 -16.02
CA SER A 30 1.76 0.04 -17.16
C SER A 30 0.38 -0.42 -16.73
N ARG A 31 -0.55 -0.41 -17.68
CA ARG A 31 -1.89 -0.98 -17.54
C ARG A 31 -2.25 -1.69 -18.84
N LYS A 32 -2.76 -2.91 -18.73
CA LYS A 32 -3.17 -3.69 -19.89
C LYS A 32 -4.37 -4.57 -19.59
N ASP A 33 -5.34 -4.54 -20.49
CA ASP A 33 -6.52 -5.40 -20.47
C ASP A 33 -6.27 -6.67 -21.27
N PHE A 34 -6.79 -7.78 -20.75
CA PHE A 34 -6.75 -9.11 -21.39
C PHE A 34 -8.18 -9.63 -21.54
N PRO A 35 -8.90 -9.23 -22.63
CA PRO A 35 -10.33 -9.55 -22.79
C PRO A 35 -10.62 -11.06 -22.85
N GLN A 36 -9.72 -11.84 -23.44
CA GLN A 36 -9.90 -13.30 -23.50
C GLN A 36 -9.82 -13.97 -22.14
N GLY A 37 -8.99 -13.44 -21.23
CA GLY A 37 -8.88 -13.91 -19.85
C GLY A 37 -9.80 -13.16 -18.88
N LYS A 38 -10.47 -12.10 -19.32
CA LYS A 38 -11.32 -11.22 -18.52
C LYS A 38 -10.60 -10.67 -17.26
N PHE A 39 -9.43 -10.11 -17.46
CA PHE A 39 -8.69 -9.46 -16.39
C PHE A 39 -7.88 -8.25 -16.88
N THR A 40 -7.54 -7.39 -15.97
CA THR A 40 -6.66 -6.22 -16.16
C THR A 40 -5.45 -6.35 -15.25
N LEU A 41 -4.26 -6.08 -15.78
CA LEU A 41 -3.02 -5.97 -15.03
C LEU A 41 -2.58 -4.52 -14.94
N ILE A 42 -2.17 -4.10 -13.74
CA ILE A 42 -1.63 -2.76 -13.50
C ILE A 42 -0.33 -2.92 -12.69
N PHE A 43 0.78 -2.46 -13.23
CA PHE A 43 2.07 -2.49 -12.54
C PHE A 43 2.35 -1.14 -11.90
N LEU A 44 2.68 -1.15 -10.62
CA LEU A 44 2.97 0.04 -9.82
C LEU A 44 4.38 -0.04 -9.25
N ALA A 45 5.01 1.11 -9.06
CA ALA A 45 6.28 1.22 -8.35
C ALA A 45 6.36 2.53 -7.55
N ALA A 46 7.26 2.56 -6.58
CA ALA A 46 7.62 3.79 -5.90
C ALA A 46 8.34 4.75 -6.86
N PRO A 47 8.13 6.08 -6.76
CA PRO A 47 8.85 7.05 -7.58
C PRO A 47 10.36 6.85 -7.50
N GLY A 48 11.00 6.75 -8.68
CA GLY A 48 12.44 6.56 -8.78
C GLY A 48 12.97 5.15 -8.52
N ASP A 49 12.10 4.19 -8.20
CA ASP A 49 12.47 2.79 -7.99
C ASP A 49 11.51 1.82 -8.69
N SER A 50 11.79 1.54 -9.95
CA SER A 50 11.03 0.57 -10.76
C SER A 50 11.53 -0.87 -10.63
N THR A 51 12.46 -1.16 -9.74
CA THR A 51 13.06 -2.49 -9.60
C THR A 51 12.24 -3.43 -8.71
N ALA A 52 11.40 -2.88 -7.82
CA ALA A 52 10.49 -3.63 -6.95
C ALA A 52 9.05 -3.20 -7.24
N GLN A 53 8.35 -3.98 -8.04
CA GLN A 53 7.01 -3.63 -8.51
C GLN A 53 5.92 -4.38 -7.76
N VAL A 54 4.74 -3.79 -7.70
CA VAL A 54 3.49 -4.45 -7.35
C VAL A 54 2.64 -4.59 -8.59
N GLU A 55 2.18 -5.82 -8.87
CA GLU A 55 1.21 -6.10 -9.91
C GLU A 55 -0.17 -6.18 -9.28
N LEU A 56 -1.08 -5.28 -9.66
CA LEU A 56 -2.48 -5.38 -9.34
C LEU A 56 -3.17 -6.19 -10.42
N THR A 57 -3.83 -7.29 -10.03
CA THR A 57 -4.66 -8.10 -10.94
C THR A 57 -6.13 -7.87 -10.60
N HIS A 58 -6.88 -7.31 -11.55
CA HIS A 58 -8.33 -7.16 -11.45
C HIS A 58 -9.02 -8.17 -12.38
N ASN A 59 -9.66 -9.17 -11.79
CA ASN A 59 -10.53 -10.08 -12.52
C ASN A 59 -11.88 -9.40 -12.74
N TRP A 60 -12.37 -9.39 -13.99
CA TRP A 60 -13.61 -8.69 -14.37
C TRP A 60 -14.86 -9.34 -13.78
N GLU A 61 -14.77 -10.64 -13.47
CA GLU A 61 -15.79 -11.33 -12.68
C GLU A 61 -15.33 -11.33 -11.22
N PRO A 62 -15.80 -10.39 -10.38
CA PRO A 62 -15.31 -10.23 -9.03
C PRO A 62 -15.74 -11.41 -8.15
N GLU A 63 -14.84 -11.79 -7.25
CA GLU A 63 -15.10 -12.75 -6.19
C GLU A 63 -14.59 -12.17 -4.86
N PRO A 64 -15.09 -12.63 -3.71
CA PRO A 64 -14.55 -12.20 -2.43
C PRO A 64 -13.14 -12.78 -2.23
N TYR A 65 -12.22 -11.93 -1.76
CA TYR A 65 -10.88 -12.34 -1.36
C TYR A 65 -10.77 -12.27 0.17
N PRO A 66 -11.13 -13.33 0.90
CA PRO A 66 -11.13 -13.29 2.36
C PRO A 66 -9.72 -13.22 2.96
N GLY A 67 -8.71 -13.44 2.13
CA GLY A 67 -7.33 -13.49 2.58
C GLY A 67 -7.00 -14.77 3.33
N GLY A 68 -5.76 -14.83 3.78
CA GLY A 68 -5.20 -15.91 4.59
C GLY A 68 -4.12 -15.33 5.48
N ARG A 69 -3.36 -16.19 6.15
CA ARG A 69 -2.29 -15.76 7.06
C ARG A 69 -0.89 -15.94 6.50
N ASN A 70 -0.79 -16.51 5.32
CA ASN A 70 0.50 -16.85 4.72
C ASN A 70 1.17 -15.64 4.06
N PHE A 71 0.38 -14.74 3.45
CA PHE A 71 0.88 -13.45 3.00
C PHE A 71 0.93 -12.47 4.19
N GLY A 72 2.05 -11.78 4.38
CA GLY A 72 2.24 -10.77 5.42
C GLY A 72 1.85 -9.38 4.94
N HIS A 73 2.80 -8.65 4.39
CA HIS A 73 2.61 -7.26 3.98
C HIS A 73 3.58 -6.88 2.85
N LEU A 74 3.28 -5.75 2.22
CA LEU A 74 4.23 -5.01 1.39
C LEU A 74 4.87 -3.92 2.26
N ALA A 75 6.16 -3.64 2.07
CA ALA A 75 6.87 -2.63 2.85
C ALA A 75 7.49 -1.57 1.94
N TYR A 76 7.37 -0.31 2.34
CA TYR A 76 7.95 0.84 1.65
C TYR A 76 8.74 1.72 2.60
N ALA A 77 9.97 2.07 2.21
CA ALA A 77 10.75 3.09 2.90
C ALA A 77 10.28 4.48 2.44
N VAL A 78 10.08 5.39 3.37
CA VAL A 78 9.57 6.74 3.11
C VAL A 78 10.51 7.80 3.69
N ASP A 79 10.58 8.96 3.03
CA ASP A 79 11.45 10.06 3.45
C ASP A 79 10.94 10.79 4.71
N ASP A 80 9.62 10.89 4.88
CA ASP A 80 8.95 11.46 6.05
C ASP A 80 7.68 10.68 6.36
N ILE A 81 7.76 9.79 7.36
CA ILE A 81 6.64 8.92 7.74
C ILE A 81 5.42 9.69 8.24
N TYR A 82 5.63 10.84 8.89
CA TYR A 82 4.53 11.67 9.37
C TYR A 82 3.77 12.31 8.21
N ALA A 83 4.50 12.89 7.25
CA ALA A 83 3.89 13.49 6.07
C ALA A 83 3.12 12.46 5.22
N VAL A 84 3.64 11.25 5.08
CA VAL A 84 2.95 10.16 4.38
C VAL A 84 1.68 9.74 5.12
N CYS A 85 1.74 9.55 6.43
CA CYS A 85 0.55 9.21 7.23
C CYS A 85 -0.51 10.31 7.20
N GLU A 86 -0.13 11.59 7.25
CA GLU A 86 -1.06 12.72 7.10
C GLU A 86 -1.74 12.73 5.73
N ARG A 87 -0.99 12.46 4.66
CA ARG A 87 -1.56 12.35 3.31
C ARG A 87 -2.54 11.18 3.21
N LEU A 88 -2.20 10.01 3.74
CA LEU A 88 -3.08 8.86 3.80
C LEU A 88 -4.39 9.19 4.52
N GLN A 89 -4.34 9.84 5.67
CA GLN A 89 -5.54 10.28 6.41
C GLN A 89 -6.40 11.26 5.61
N LYS A 90 -5.78 12.21 4.89
CA LYS A 90 -6.52 13.14 4.01
C LYS A 90 -7.27 12.44 2.89
N HIS A 91 -6.81 11.26 2.48
CA HIS A 91 -7.49 10.40 1.50
C HIS A 91 -8.43 9.37 2.15
N GLY A 92 -8.74 9.52 3.44
CA GLY A 92 -9.67 8.65 4.16
C GLY A 92 -9.11 7.29 4.57
N VAL A 93 -7.78 7.11 4.50
CA VAL A 93 -7.12 5.86 4.90
C VAL A 93 -6.92 5.85 6.42
N THR A 94 -7.35 4.77 7.06
CA THR A 94 -7.09 4.55 8.48
C THR A 94 -5.62 4.18 8.70
N ILE A 95 -4.97 4.85 9.65
CA ILE A 95 -3.63 4.44 10.12
C ILE A 95 -3.82 3.38 11.20
N ASN A 96 -3.67 2.11 10.84
CA ASN A 96 -3.93 0.99 11.74
C ASN A 96 -2.93 0.94 12.90
N ARG A 97 -1.65 1.05 12.60
CA ARG A 97 -0.59 1.27 13.59
C ARG A 97 0.07 2.63 13.33
N PRO A 98 -0.19 3.63 14.19
CA PRO A 98 0.44 4.94 14.07
C PRO A 98 1.95 4.91 14.27
N PRO A 99 2.70 5.85 13.65
CA PRO A 99 4.16 5.94 13.78
C PRO A 99 4.57 6.60 15.12
N ARG A 100 4.18 6.01 16.26
CA ARG A 100 4.47 6.54 17.61
C ARG A 100 5.95 6.68 17.90
N ASP A 101 6.72 5.76 17.34
CA ASP A 101 8.18 5.71 17.49
C ASP A 101 8.94 6.52 16.43
N GLY A 102 8.22 7.22 15.55
CA GLY A 102 8.81 7.94 14.43
C GLY A 102 9.42 7.05 13.35
N ARG A 103 9.18 5.74 13.39
CA ARG A 103 9.86 4.78 12.50
C ARG A 103 8.92 3.95 11.65
N MET A 104 7.83 3.43 12.20
CA MET A 104 7.02 2.40 11.56
C MET A 104 5.53 2.70 11.67
N ALA A 105 4.81 2.52 10.57
CA ALA A 105 3.35 2.59 10.52
C ALA A 105 2.79 1.45 9.69
N PHE A 106 1.52 1.10 9.92
CA PHE A 106 0.77 0.16 9.10
C PHE A 106 -0.57 0.75 8.67
N VAL A 107 -0.91 0.49 7.42
CA VAL A 107 -2.23 0.76 6.83
C VAL A 107 -2.71 -0.45 6.06
N ARG A 108 -3.98 -0.46 5.63
CA ARG A 108 -4.53 -1.49 4.76
C ARG A 108 -5.09 -0.90 3.48
N SER A 109 -4.90 -1.62 2.38
CA SER A 109 -5.54 -1.32 1.11
C SER A 109 -7.05 -1.59 1.16
N PRO A 110 -7.83 -1.16 0.15
CA PRO A 110 -9.26 -1.50 0.05
C PRO A 110 -9.55 -3.01 0.10
N ASP A 111 -8.62 -3.83 -0.38
CA ASP A 111 -8.73 -5.30 -0.35
C ASP A 111 -8.00 -5.94 0.85
N ASN A 112 -7.76 -5.15 1.90
CA ASN A 112 -7.13 -5.61 3.15
C ASN A 112 -5.68 -6.11 3.02
N ILE A 113 -4.97 -5.71 1.98
CA ILE A 113 -3.52 -5.93 1.91
C ILE A 113 -2.84 -5.00 2.91
N SER A 114 -2.07 -5.57 3.83
CA SER A 114 -1.30 -4.82 4.81
C SER A 114 -0.11 -4.13 4.14
N ILE A 115 0.10 -2.86 4.44
CA ILE A 115 1.21 -2.05 3.96
C ILE A 115 1.99 -1.51 5.16
N GLU A 116 3.26 -1.86 5.24
CA GLU A 116 4.20 -1.31 6.21
C GLU A 116 4.90 -0.08 5.63
N LEU A 117 4.98 0.97 6.42
CA LEU A 117 5.78 2.16 6.12
C LEU A 117 6.94 2.25 7.09
N LEU A 118 8.13 2.44 6.57
CA LEU A 118 9.35 2.54 7.35
C LEU A 118 10.08 3.84 7.05
N GLN A 119 10.41 4.60 8.10
CA GLN A 119 11.20 5.81 7.97
C GLN A 119 12.62 5.47 7.50
N LYS A 120 13.09 6.15 6.45
CA LYS A 120 14.49 6.07 6.00
C LYS A 120 15.44 6.67 7.04
N ASP A 121 16.68 6.19 7.04
CA ASP A 121 17.79 6.76 7.81
C ASP A 121 17.57 6.87 9.32
N GLY A 122 16.67 6.06 9.86
CA GLY A 122 16.38 5.99 11.29
C GLY A 122 15.09 6.70 11.68
N ALA A 123 14.70 6.56 12.95
CA ALA A 123 13.46 7.13 13.46
C ALA A 123 13.51 8.65 13.53
N LEU A 124 12.41 9.30 13.16
CA LEU A 124 12.19 10.72 13.46
C LEU A 124 11.87 10.91 14.95
N PRO A 125 12.10 12.10 15.52
CA PRO A 125 11.68 12.37 16.89
C PRO A 125 10.18 12.14 17.06
N PRO A 126 9.75 11.40 18.10
CA PRO A 126 8.34 11.17 18.39
C PRO A 126 7.59 12.51 18.56
N ARG A 127 6.38 12.61 17.98
CA ARG A 127 5.55 13.82 18.09
C ARG A 127 4.06 13.50 18.07
N GLU A 128 3.28 14.40 18.64
CA GLU A 128 1.82 14.39 18.54
C GLU A 128 1.35 14.78 17.11
N PRO A 129 0.20 14.30 16.66
CA PRO A 129 -0.75 13.43 17.38
C PRO A 129 -0.35 11.94 17.40
N TRP A 130 0.69 11.56 16.72
CA TRP A 130 1.09 10.15 16.52
C TRP A 130 1.53 9.47 17.82
N LEU A 131 2.24 10.21 18.70
CA LEU A 131 2.80 9.66 19.92
C LEU A 131 1.75 9.02 20.84
N SER A 132 0.59 9.66 20.98
CA SER A 132 -0.51 9.18 21.83
C SER A 132 -1.63 8.46 21.07
N MET A 133 -1.53 8.34 19.73
CA MET A 133 -2.57 7.72 18.92
C MET A 133 -2.59 6.21 19.13
N ALA A 134 -3.79 5.67 19.42
CA ALA A 134 -3.99 4.24 19.60
C ALA A 134 -3.99 3.49 18.25
N ASN A 135 -3.73 2.18 18.29
CA ASN A 135 -3.96 1.29 17.16
C ASN A 135 -5.45 1.21 16.81
N THR A 136 -5.76 1.02 15.53
CA THR A 136 -7.12 0.81 15.03
C THR A 136 -7.15 -0.48 14.21
N GLY A 137 -7.98 -1.44 14.60
CA GLY A 137 -8.11 -2.73 13.93
C GLY A 137 -6.84 -3.57 14.03
N SER A 138 -6.58 -4.34 12.97
CA SER A 138 -5.42 -5.22 12.83
C SER A 138 -4.70 -4.95 11.51
N TRP A 139 -3.45 -5.35 11.43
CA TRP A 139 -2.62 -5.16 10.21
C TRP A 139 -1.73 -6.38 9.96
#